data_c7d20e4a60e8a100faf300c27ea9b089
#
_entry.id   c7d20e4a60e8a100faf300c27ea9b089
#
_cell.length_a   1.000
_cell.length_b   1.000
_cell.length_c   1.000
_cell.angle_alpha   90.00
_cell.angle_beta   90.00
_cell.angle_gamma   90.00
#
_symmetry.space_group_name_H-M   'P 1'
#
loop_
_entity.id
_entity.type
_entity.pdbx_description
1 polymer ?
#
loop_
_entity_poly.entity_id
_entity_poly.type
_entity_poly.pdbx_seq_one_letter_code
_entity_poly.pdbx_strand_id
1 'polypeptide(L)'
;STGGFPMNGGGAAGSGVSYLVLDTHSDHILNASNHTGRQPIASLTKIATAKVVLDWAAATNTPMSTVATVPPSAGMIGGPNPIGLAPGDRITLRDAMSSSMMASDNSAAETLAAFVGSDLLRRSGRGGDPVAEFVSQMNSLAARKGMSNTRFVNVHGMEGPSGSGSSSAEDLARLCLYALEDASFTFYTSLTSRRVSYDRQGQQQAFTVTNTNSLVGSQGIDGIKTGSSPSAGECVIITADRPNTVKDLGDGRKYVKPHRLLVIVLGSVNRFGEAAGLLNQGWQTYDGWINAGSPQVPVDKILKTY
;
A
#
# COMPACT_ATOMS: atom_id res chain seq x y z
N SER A 1 -27.03 6.85 15.85
CA SER A 1 -27.24 7.92 14.87
C SER A 1 -26.26 7.67 13.70
N THR A 2 -26.80 7.21 12.62
CA THR A 2 -26.09 7.09 11.35
C THR A 2 -25.89 8.50 10.81
N GLY A 3 -24.81 9.13 11.21
CA GLY A 3 -24.37 10.36 10.57
C GLY A 3 -23.92 10.02 9.17
N GLY A 4 -24.83 10.11 8.21
CA GLY A 4 -24.48 10.08 6.81
C GLY A 4 -23.59 11.28 6.54
N PHE A 5 -22.33 11.02 6.17
CA PHE A 5 -21.48 12.07 5.64
C PHE A 5 -22.11 12.60 4.36
N PRO A 6 -22.21 13.91 4.20
CA PRO A 6 -22.69 14.45 2.94
C PRO A 6 -21.69 14.06 1.87
N MET A 7 -22.11 13.15 1.02
CA MET A 7 -21.40 12.86 -0.21
C MET A 7 -21.68 13.99 -1.17
N ASN A 8 -20.85 14.99 -1.11
CA ASN A 8 -20.80 15.93 -2.22
C ASN A 8 -20.15 15.19 -3.40
N GLY A 9 -20.98 14.65 -4.24
CA GLY A 9 -20.61 14.09 -5.54
C GLY A 9 -20.16 15.13 -6.54
N GLY A 10 -19.48 16.09 -6.10
CA GLY A 10 -18.73 17.08 -6.80
C GLY A 10 -17.82 17.64 -5.77
N GLY A 11 -16.64 17.05 -5.65
CA GLY A 11 -15.61 17.64 -4.82
C GLY A 11 -15.57 19.12 -5.16
N ALA A 12 -15.81 19.97 -4.17
CA ALA A 12 -15.67 21.39 -4.36
C ALA A 12 -14.28 21.58 -4.99
N ALA A 13 -14.22 22.27 -6.12
CA ALA A 13 -12.96 22.62 -6.74
C ALA A 13 -12.09 23.27 -5.66
N GLY A 14 -10.96 22.66 -5.31
CA GLY A 14 -10.09 23.13 -4.25
C GLY A 14 -10.13 22.33 -2.93
N SER A 15 -10.98 21.33 -2.76
CA SER A 15 -10.93 20.47 -1.56
C SER A 15 -9.67 19.61 -1.51
N GLY A 16 -9.01 19.38 -2.65
CA GLY A 16 -7.82 18.53 -2.76
C GLY A 16 -8.07 17.05 -2.52
N VAL A 17 -9.28 16.64 -2.12
CA VAL A 17 -9.61 15.24 -1.86
C VAL A 17 -9.77 14.49 -3.16
N SER A 18 -9.00 13.40 -3.31
CA SER A 18 -9.13 12.44 -4.40
C SER A 18 -9.50 11.10 -3.84
N TYR A 19 -10.40 10.37 -4.53
CA TYR A 19 -10.74 9.03 -4.12
C TYR A 19 -11.08 8.13 -5.30
N LEU A 20 -10.94 6.84 -5.06
CA LEU A 20 -11.32 5.79 -6.00
C LEU A 20 -11.86 4.60 -5.22
N VAL A 21 -13.00 4.09 -5.65
CA VAL A 21 -13.60 2.86 -5.13
C VAL A 21 -13.70 1.87 -6.27
N LEU A 22 -13.11 0.69 -6.10
CA LEU A 22 -12.90 -0.28 -7.17
C LEU A 22 -13.33 -1.68 -6.74
N ASP A 23 -14.03 -2.39 -7.64
CA ASP A 23 -14.16 -3.84 -7.55
C ASP A 23 -12.87 -4.48 -8.08
N THR A 24 -12.16 -5.19 -7.22
CA THR A 24 -10.82 -5.72 -7.56
C THR A 24 -10.87 -6.88 -8.56
N HIS A 25 -12.01 -7.51 -8.76
CA HIS A 25 -12.14 -8.68 -9.63
C HIS A 25 -12.61 -8.35 -11.04
N SER A 26 -13.36 -7.25 -11.21
CA SER A 26 -13.82 -6.79 -12.52
C SER A 26 -13.13 -5.54 -13.02
N ASP A 27 -12.33 -4.89 -12.16
CA ASP A 27 -11.72 -3.58 -12.40
C ASP A 27 -12.76 -2.45 -12.59
N HIS A 28 -14.01 -2.69 -12.15
CA HIS A 28 -15.10 -1.72 -12.23
C HIS A 28 -14.88 -0.60 -11.21
N ILE A 29 -14.79 0.63 -11.70
CA ILE A 29 -14.75 1.84 -10.89
C ILE A 29 -16.16 2.16 -10.43
N LEU A 30 -16.42 1.95 -9.13
CA LEU A 30 -17.73 2.14 -8.54
C LEU A 30 -18.00 3.60 -8.18
N ASN A 31 -16.96 4.33 -7.82
CA ASN A 31 -17.02 5.74 -7.48
C ASN A 31 -15.62 6.35 -7.58
N ALA A 32 -15.51 7.58 -8.04
CA ALA A 32 -14.22 8.26 -8.15
C ALA A 32 -14.40 9.78 -8.18
N SER A 33 -13.40 10.48 -7.67
CA SER A 33 -13.29 11.94 -7.76
C SER A 33 -11.82 12.32 -7.86
N ASN A 34 -11.47 13.09 -8.88
CA ASN A 34 -10.09 13.51 -9.16
C ASN A 34 -9.09 12.35 -9.08
N HIS A 35 -9.48 11.18 -9.59
CA HIS A 35 -8.71 9.94 -9.42
C HIS A 35 -7.48 9.85 -10.32
N THR A 36 -7.37 10.69 -11.33
CA THR A 36 -6.21 10.79 -12.23
C THR A 36 -5.25 11.92 -11.86
N GLY A 37 -5.65 12.80 -10.95
CA GLY A 37 -4.83 13.94 -10.51
C GLY A 37 -3.59 13.51 -9.75
N ARG A 38 -2.44 14.04 -10.16
CA ARG A 38 -1.15 13.79 -9.48
C ARG A 38 -1.07 14.60 -8.20
N GLN A 39 -0.69 13.95 -7.11
CA GLN A 39 -0.54 14.61 -5.82
C GLN A 39 0.45 13.87 -4.90
N PRO A 40 0.92 14.52 -3.83
CA PRO A 40 1.77 13.87 -2.84
C PRO A 40 1.03 12.71 -2.16
N ILE A 41 1.75 11.66 -1.82
CA ILE A 41 1.17 10.42 -1.27
C ILE A 41 1.77 10.01 0.07
N ALA A 42 2.74 10.73 0.59
CA ALA A 42 3.38 10.44 1.87
C ALA A 42 3.80 8.95 1.98
N SER A 43 3.51 8.32 3.11
CA SER A 43 3.90 6.93 3.39
C SER A 43 3.18 5.87 2.58
N LEU A 44 2.21 6.22 1.72
CA LEU A 44 1.70 5.27 0.73
C LEU A 44 2.80 4.80 -0.24
N THR A 45 3.87 5.57 -0.36
CA THR A 45 5.13 5.18 -1.04
C THR A 45 5.61 3.80 -0.62
N LYS A 46 5.46 3.44 0.66
CA LYS A 46 5.95 2.18 1.22
C LYS A 46 5.26 0.94 0.62
N ILE A 47 4.11 1.09 -0.01
CA ILE A 47 3.47 -0.01 -0.75
C ILE A 47 4.37 -0.46 -1.90
N ALA A 48 4.92 0.48 -2.67
CA ALA A 48 5.85 0.17 -3.74
C ALA A 48 7.16 -0.41 -3.20
N THR A 49 7.66 0.15 -2.10
CA THR A 49 8.86 -0.36 -1.43
C THR A 49 8.67 -1.83 -1.03
N ALA A 50 7.58 -2.15 -0.38
CA ALA A 50 7.27 -3.52 0.03
C ALA A 50 7.20 -4.47 -1.18
N LYS A 51 6.55 -4.05 -2.25
CA LYS A 51 6.36 -4.91 -3.41
C LYS A 51 7.67 -5.16 -4.15
N VAL A 52 8.53 -4.15 -4.27
CA VAL A 52 9.87 -4.33 -4.85
C VAL A 52 10.70 -5.32 -4.02
N VAL A 53 10.67 -5.21 -2.69
CA VAL A 53 11.37 -6.15 -1.80
C VAL A 53 10.86 -7.58 -2.00
N LEU A 54 9.54 -7.78 -2.01
CA LEU A 54 8.95 -9.10 -2.13
C LEU A 54 9.21 -9.72 -3.51
N ASP A 55 9.14 -8.94 -4.57
CA ASP A 55 9.47 -9.41 -5.92
C ASP A 55 10.94 -9.81 -6.04
N TRP A 56 11.83 -9.00 -5.47
CA TRP A 56 13.24 -9.34 -5.40
C TRP A 56 13.49 -10.63 -4.61
N ALA A 57 12.86 -10.77 -3.43
CA ALA A 57 13.00 -11.96 -2.58
C ALA A 57 12.55 -13.23 -3.32
N ALA A 58 11.43 -13.16 -4.03
CA ALA A 58 10.93 -14.26 -4.84
C ALA A 58 11.89 -14.59 -6.01
N ALA A 59 12.34 -13.57 -6.73
CA ALA A 59 13.24 -13.74 -7.88
C ALA A 59 14.60 -14.30 -7.50
N THR A 60 15.11 -13.98 -6.33
CA THR A 60 16.43 -14.43 -5.82
C THR A 60 16.33 -15.62 -4.88
N ASN A 61 15.14 -16.09 -4.59
CA ASN A 61 14.87 -17.15 -3.62
C ASN A 61 15.50 -16.82 -2.24
N THR A 62 15.38 -15.57 -1.81
CA THR A 62 15.90 -15.09 -0.53
C THR A 62 14.80 -15.19 0.53
N PRO A 63 15.03 -15.91 1.63
CA PRO A 63 14.04 -16.02 2.69
C PRO A 63 13.92 -14.69 3.47
N MET A 64 12.71 -14.38 3.90
CA MET A 64 12.45 -13.16 4.68
C MET A 64 13.00 -13.22 6.11
N SER A 65 13.51 -14.38 6.53
CA SER A 65 14.30 -14.55 7.76
C SER A 65 15.74 -14.04 7.65
N THR A 66 16.17 -13.66 6.45
CA THR A 66 17.49 -13.07 6.21
C THR A 66 17.65 -11.79 7.02
N VAL A 67 18.83 -11.61 7.63
CA VAL A 67 19.13 -10.47 8.50
C VAL A 67 19.81 -9.36 7.70
N ALA A 68 19.28 -8.16 7.83
CA ALA A 68 19.85 -6.93 7.28
C ALA A 68 20.42 -6.05 8.40
N THR A 69 21.42 -5.26 8.08
CA THR A 69 21.98 -4.24 8.97
C THR A 69 21.40 -2.89 8.62
N VAL A 70 20.93 -2.16 9.64
CA VAL A 70 20.40 -0.81 9.47
C VAL A 70 21.52 0.11 8.98
N PRO A 71 21.36 0.75 7.81
CA PRO A 71 22.41 1.57 7.22
C PRO A 71 22.56 2.92 7.92
N PRO A 72 23.71 3.59 7.76
CA PRO A 72 23.91 4.94 8.29
C PRO A 72 22.86 5.95 7.84
N SER A 73 22.38 5.83 6.59
CA SER A 73 21.36 6.72 6.04
C SER A 73 20.03 6.68 6.80
N ALA A 74 19.70 5.56 7.46
CA ALA A 74 18.48 5.45 8.26
C ALA A 74 18.43 6.43 9.44
N GLY A 75 19.59 6.80 10.00
CA GLY A 75 19.68 7.76 11.10
C GLY A 75 19.42 9.22 10.70
N MET A 76 19.28 9.50 9.40
CA MET A 76 19.19 10.86 8.86
C MET A 76 17.79 11.19 8.32
N ILE A 77 16.86 10.26 8.32
CA ILE A 77 15.56 10.43 7.64
C ILE A 77 14.58 11.21 8.49
N GLY A 78 14.48 10.88 9.79
CA GLY A 78 13.42 11.38 10.66
C GLY A 78 12.08 10.69 10.43
N GLY A 79 11.02 11.24 11.02
CA GLY A 79 9.69 10.67 10.94
C GLY A 79 9.53 9.41 11.78
N PRO A 80 8.50 8.57 11.51
CA PRO A 80 8.22 7.41 12.35
C PRO A 80 9.37 6.41 12.43
N ASN A 81 9.76 6.12 13.67
CA ASN A 81 10.73 5.10 14.04
C ASN A 81 10.25 4.43 15.35
N PRO A 82 9.16 3.65 15.29
CA PRO A 82 8.40 3.22 16.46
C PRO A 82 9.16 2.21 17.34
N ILE A 83 10.14 1.51 16.80
CA ILE A 83 10.92 0.53 17.55
C ILE A 83 12.34 1.01 17.86
N GLY A 84 12.67 2.25 17.51
CA GLY A 84 13.95 2.86 17.83
C GLY A 84 15.13 2.28 17.06
N LEU A 85 14.94 1.81 15.81
CA LEU A 85 16.06 1.34 14.99
C LEU A 85 17.12 2.42 14.82
N ALA A 86 18.37 2.02 14.95
CA ALA A 86 19.53 2.88 14.76
C ALA A 86 20.56 2.21 13.83
N PRO A 87 21.41 2.99 13.14
CA PRO A 87 22.47 2.44 12.32
C PRO A 87 23.29 1.38 13.05
N GLY A 88 23.53 0.25 12.39
CA GLY A 88 24.25 -0.90 12.97
C GLY A 88 23.36 -1.96 13.59
N ASP A 89 22.12 -1.66 13.91
CA ASP A 89 21.17 -2.68 14.38
C ASP A 89 20.96 -3.75 13.30
N ARG A 90 20.65 -4.96 13.74
CA ARG A 90 20.42 -6.10 12.85
C ARG A 90 18.98 -6.59 13.00
N ILE A 91 18.27 -6.66 11.89
CA ILE A 91 16.84 -6.99 11.86
C ILE A 91 16.56 -7.91 10.67
N THR A 92 15.64 -8.87 10.85
CA THR A 92 15.20 -9.69 9.72
C THR A 92 14.42 -8.84 8.71
N LEU A 93 14.46 -9.24 7.44
CA LEU A 93 13.65 -8.59 6.40
C LEU A 93 12.16 -8.64 6.76
N ARG A 94 11.70 -9.75 7.36
CA ARG A 94 10.31 -9.89 7.82
C ARG A 94 9.94 -8.86 8.87
N ASP A 95 10.74 -8.69 9.89
CA ASP A 95 10.45 -7.74 10.98
C ASP A 95 10.56 -6.30 10.49
N ALA A 96 11.53 -5.99 9.65
CA ALA A 96 11.63 -4.68 9.00
C ALA A 96 10.40 -4.39 8.11
N MET A 97 9.94 -5.37 7.34
CA MET A 97 8.74 -5.24 6.52
C MET A 97 7.50 -5.02 7.39
N SER A 98 7.35 -5.77 8.48
CA SER A 98 6.24 -5.63 9.41
C SER A 98 6.19 -4.24 10.03
N SER A 99 7.32 -3.72 10.51
CA SER A 99 7.38 -2.38 11.09
C SER A 99 7.14 -1.29 10.04
N SER A 100 7.70 -1.45 8.84
CA SER A 100 7.51 -0.52 7.72
C SER A 100 6.04 -0.43 7.29
N MET A 101 5.39 -1.55 7.10
CA MET A 101 4.03 -1.59 6.56
C MET A 101 2.97 -1.33 7.63
N MET A 102 3.10 -1.90 8.82
CA MET A 102 2.10 -1.74 9.88
C MET A 102 2.23 -0.41 10.62
N ALA A 103 3.44 -0.02 10.97
CA ALA A 103 3.71 1.16 11.80
C ALA A 103 4.34 2.32 11.04
N SER A 104 4.47 2.20 9.72
CA SER A 104 5.02 3.24 8.84
C SER A 104 6.46 3.63 9.19
N ASP A 105 7.27 2.67 9.61
CA ASP A 105 8.66 2.85 10.06
C ASP A 105 9.56 3.22 8.89
N ASN A 106 10.09 4.45 8.91
CA ASN A 106 10.96 4.97 7.86
C ASN A 106 12.34 4.33 7.88
N SER A 107 12.89 4.08 9.08
CA SER A 107 14.20 3.44 9.22
C SER A 107 14.16 1.99 8.75
N ALA A 108 13.07 1.28 9.00
CA ALA A 108 12.86 -0.06 8.49
C ALA A 108 12.76 -0.08 6.95
N ALA A 109 12.04 0.87 6.35
CA ALA A 109 11.94 1.00 4.90
C ALA A 109 13.33 1.26 4.26
N GLU A 110 14.11 2.15 4.85
CA GLU A 110 15.47 2.44 4.40
C GLU A 110 16.39 1.22 4.51
N THR A 111 16.26 0.44 5.58
CA THR A 111 17.01 -0.79 5.79
C THR A 111 16.72 -1.82 4.71
N LEU A 112 15.44 -2.03 4.40
CA LEU A 112 15.01 -2.92 3.32
C LEU A 112 15.60 -2.49 1.97
N ALA A 113 15.48 -1.21 1.66
CA ALA A 113 15.95 -0.66 0.39
C ALA A 113 17.46 -0.74 0.24
N ALA A 114 18.21 -0.44 1.30
CA ALA A 114 19.66 -0.54 1.28
C ALA A 114 20.12 -1.99 1.07
N PHE A 115 19.49 -2.94 1.75
CA PHE A 115 19.83 -4.36 1.61
C PHE A 115 19.56 -4.87 0.20
N VAL A 116 18.36 -4.62 -0.31
CA VAL A 116 17.97 -5.07 -1.66
C VAL A 116 18.76 -4.34 -2.73
N GLY A 117 18.92 -3.03 -2.61
CA GLY A 117 19.71 -2.23 -3.56
C GLY A 117 21.17 -2.67 -3.64
N SER A 118 21.78 -3.00 -2.49
CA SER A 118 23.15 -3.55 -2.45
C SER A 118 23.25 -4.88 -3.20
N ASP A 119 22.29 -5.76 -3.01
CA ASP A 119 22.25 -7.05 -3.69
C ASP A 119 22.08 -6.88 -5.21
N LEU A 120 21.19 -5.98 -5.63
CA LEU A 120 20.98 -5.68 -7.05
C LEU A 120 22.24 -5.14 -7.72
N LEU A 121 22.94 -4.22 -7.09
CA LEU A 121 24.18 -3.68 -7.61
C LEU A 121 25.27 -4.75 -7.69
N ARG A 122 25.42 -5.56 -6.65
CA ARG A 122 26.38 -6.66 -6.63
C ARG A 122 26.13 -7.67 -7.75
N ARG A 123 24.87 -8.11 -7.93
CA ARG A 123 24.49 -9.07 -8.98
C ARG A 123 24.71 -8.54 -10.39
N SER A 124 24.55 -7.24 -10.59
CA SER A 124 24.75 -6.59 -11.88
C SER A 124 26.18 -6.12 -12.12
N GLY A 125 27.09 -6.30 -11.14
CA GLY A 125 28.48 -5.83 -11.23
C GLY A 125 28.61 -4.31 -11.30
N ARG A 126 27.60 -3.56 -10.82
CA ARG A 126 27.60 -2.09 -10.83
C ARG A 126 27.90 -1.53 -9.45
N GLY A 127 28.58 -0.39 -9.42
CA GLY A 127 28.70 0.45 -8.23
C GLY A 127 27.54 1.44 -8.14
N GLY A 128 27.51 2.21 -7.09
CA GLY A 128 26.53 3.27 -6.87
C GLY A 128 25.89 3.20 -5.50
N ASP A 129 24.92 4.07 -5.27
CA ASP A 129 24.17 4.11 -4.02
C ASP A 129 23.06 3.06 -4.03
N PRO A 130 23.04 2.15 -3.04
CA PRO A 130 22.03 1.08 -2.97
C PRO A 130 20.59 1.60 -2.90
N VAL A 131 20.32 2.64 -2.12
CA VAL A 131 18.97 3.20 -1.99
C VAL A 131 18.54 3.87 -3.29
N ALA A 132 19.43 4.58 -3.98
CA ALA A 132 19.12 5.15 -5.29
C ALA A 132 18.80 4.06 -6.32
N GLU A 133 19.52 2.95 -6.32
CA GLU A 133 19.19 1.78 -7.17
C GLU A 133 17.80 1.24 -6.84
N PHE A 134 17.46 1.15 -5.56
CA PHE A 134 16.16 0.69 -5.15
C PHE A 134 15.03 1.63 -5.65
N VAL A 135 15.21 2.95 -5.51
CA VAL A 135 14.24 3.93 -6.02
C VAL A 135 14.07 3.79 -7.54
N SER A 136 15.15 3.53 -8.27
CA SER A 136 15.08 3.23 -9.70
C SER A 136 14.18 2.02 -9.98
N GLN A 137 14.27 0.97 -9.16
CA GLN A 137 13.40 -0.20 -9.28
C GLN A 137 11.93 0.12 -8.98
N MET A 138 11.66 1.00 -8.02
CA MET A 138 10.30 1.46 -7.72
C MET A 138 9.70 2.19 -8.94
N ASN A 139 10.45 3.07 -9.57
CA ASN A 139 9.99 3.78 -10.77
C ASN A 139 9.87 2.85 -11.99
N SER A 140 10.72 1.84 -12.10
CA SER A 140 10.58 0.79 -13.12
C SER A 140 9.29 -0.01 -12.92
N LEU A 141 8.95 -0.36 -11.69
CA LEU A 141 7.68 -1.02 -11.37
C LEU A 141 6.50 -0.14 -11.78
N ALA A 142 6.54 1.14 -11.44
CA ALA A 142 5.50 2.09 -11.84
C ALA A 142 5.33 2.13 -13.36
N ALA A 143 6.42 2.17 -14.11
CA ALA A 143 6.38 2.16 -15.58
C ALA A 143 5.76 0.87 -16.12
N ARG A 144 6.15 -0.29 -15.59
CA ARG A 144 5.58 -1.58 -16.01
C ARG A 144 4.08 -1.71 -15.74
N LYS A 145 3.59 -1.04 -14.69
CA LYS A 145 2.18 -1.07 -14.31
C LYS A 145 1.37 0.10 -14.90
N GLY A 146 1.93 0.84 -15.83
CA GLY A 146 1.23 1.94 -16.48
C GLY A 146 0.91 3.11 -15.56
N MET A 147 1.66 3.28 -14.50
CA MET A 147 1.48 4.34 -13.51
C MET A 147 2.13 5.64 -13.99
N SER A 148 1.57 6.22 -15.04
CA SER A 148 2.17 7.36 -15.75
C SER A 148 2.14 8.68 -14.97
N ASN A 149 1.33 8.77 -13.92
CA ASN A 149 1.25 9.92 -13.02
C ASN A 149 2.00 9.68 -11.71
N THR A 150 2.96 8.76 -11.70
CA THR A 150 3.68 8.36 -10.50
C THR A 150 5.17 8.62 -10.63
N ARG A 151 5.75 9.19 -9.58
CA ARG A 151 7.18 9.32 -9.42
C ARG A 151 7.55 9.11 -7.95
N PHE A 152 8.44 8.17 -7.70
CA PHE A 152 9.05 7.94 -6.39
C PHE A 152 10.42 8.65 -6.34
N VAL A 153 10.69 9.32 -5.23
CA VAL A 153 11.97 10.04 -4.99
C VAL A 153 12.74 9.43 -3.82
N ASN A 154 12.07 8.65 -2.99
CA ASN A 154 12.67 7.92 -1.87
C ASN A 154 11.82 6.68 -1.58
N VAL A 155 12.19 5.94 -0.53
CA VAL A 155 11.58 4.65 -0.20
C VAL A 155 10.57 4.70 0.95
N HIS A 156 10.45 5.85 1.60
CA HIS A 156 9.64 6.00 2.82
C HIS A 156 8.49 7.01 2.70
N GLY A 157 8.58 7.95 1.78
CA GLY A 157 7.53 8.93 1.52
C GLY A 157 7.71 10.28 2.23
N MET A 158 8.82 10.47 2.95
CA MET A 158 9.12 11.78 3.56
C MET A 158 9.39 12.84 2.49
N GLU A 159 8.95 14.05 2.76
CA GLU A 159 9.33 15.21 1.95
C GLU A 159 10.78 15.59 2.23
N GLY A 160 11.52 15.95 1.20
CA GLY A 160 12.92 16.29 1.31
C GLY A 160 13.36 17.27 0.22
N PRO A 161 14.69 17.57 0.15
CA PRO A 161 15.23 18.51 -0.83
C PRO A 161 14.92 18.16 -2.30
N SER A 162 14.76 16.85 -2.59
CA SER A 162 14.39 16.35 -3.92
C SER A 162 12.89 16.40 -4.18
N GLY A 163 12.11 16.99 -3.28
CA GLY A 163 10.66 17.00 -3.34
C GLY A 163 10.02 15.84 -2.60
N SER A 164 8.75 15.60 -2.88
CA SER A 164 8.00 14.47 -2.37
C SER A 164 7.62 13.53 -3.51
N GLY A 165 7.46 12.24 -3.19
CA GLY A 165 6.87 11.28 -4.11
C GLY A 165 5.43 11.69 -4.46
N SER A 166 5.02 11.40 -5.67
CA SER A 166 3.70 11.75 -6.17
C SER A 166 3.08 10.59 -6.94
N SER A 167 1.76 10.52 -6.91
CA SER A 167 0.99 9.53 -7.66
C SER A 167 -0.44 10.03 -7.83
N SER A 168 -1.31 9.18 -8.34
CA SER A 168 -2.75 9.40 -8.42
C SER A 168 -3.49 8.24 -7.78
N ALA A 169 -4.76 8.45 -7.41
CA ALA A 169 -5.58 7.37 -6.89
C ALA A 169 -5.69 6.20 -7.88
N GLU A 170 -5.79 6.51 -9.16
CA GLU A 170 -5.83 5.52 -10.23
C GLU A 170 -4.55 4.69 -10.31
N ASP A 171 -3.39 5.35 -10.27
CA ASP A 171 -2.10 4.67 -10.30
C ASP A 171 -1.87 3.81 -9.06
N LEU A 172 -2.25 4.32 -7.89
CA LEU A 172 -2.16 3.56 -6.64
C LEU A 172 -3.08 2.34 -6.66
N ALA A 173 -4.23 2.43 -7.33
CA ALA A 173 -5.10 1.27 -7.55
C ALA A 173 -4.40 0.19 -8.38
N ARG A 174 -3.69 0.56 -9.44
CA ARG A 174 -2.90 -0.38 -10.24
C ARG A 174 -1.82 -1.08 -9.41
N LEU A 175 -1.12 -0.32 -8.59
CA LEU A 175 -0.11 -0.86 -7.68
C LEU A 175 -0.72 -1.82 -6.66
N CYS A 176 -1.84 -1.45 -6.05
CA CYS A 176 -2.52 -2.27 -5.06
C CYS A 176 -3.09 -3.55 -5.65
N LEU A 177 -3.67 -3.50 -6.85
CA LEU A 177 -4.13 -4.71 -7.55
C LEU A 177 -2.99 -5.69 -7.77
N TYR A 178 -1.85 -5.19 -8.21
CA TYR A 178 -0.65 -6.01 -8.36
C TYR A 178 -0.17 -6.59 -7.03
N ALA A 179 -0.13 -5.76 -5.98
CA ALA A 179 0.29 -6.20 -4.65
C ALA A 179 -0.66 -7.25 -4.03
N LEU A 180 -1.96 -7.10 -4.24
CA LEU A 180 -2.97 -8.03 -3.69
C LEU A 180 -2.95 -9.41 -4.33
N GLU A 181 -2.33 -9.58 -5.49
CA GLU A 181 -2.10 -10.90 -6.10
C GLU A 181 -1.08 -11.73 -5.30
N ASP A 182 -0.32 -11.08 -4.43
CA ASP A 182 0.77 -11.69 -3.67
C ASP A 182 0.36 -11.89 -2.20
N ALA A 183 0.14 -13.15 -1.81
CA ALA A 183 -0.19 -13.49 -0.43
C ALA A 183 0.90 -13.08 0.56
N SER A 184 2.16 -13.02 0.12
CA SER A 184 3.27 -12.52 0.95
C SER A 184 3.09 -11.05 1.30
N PHE A 185 2.52 -10.24 0.42
CA PHE A 185 2.22 -8.84 0.69
C PHE A 185 1.12 -8.70 1.74
N THR A 186 0.01 -9.42 1.58
CA THR A 186 -1.13 -9.31 2.50
C THR A 186 -0.80 -9.77 3.91
N PHE A 187 0.19 -10.66 4.06
CA PHE A 187 0.72 -11.06 5.37
C PHE A 187 1.18 -9.86 6.21
N TYR A 188 1.73 -8.82 5.58
CA TYR A 188 2.27 -7.64 6.29
C TYR A 188 1.24 -6.52 6.50
N THR A 189 0.08 -6.59 5.84
CA THR A 189 -0.89 -5.49 5.84
C THR A 189 -2.19 -5.81 6.58
N SER A 190 -2.44 -7.07 6.87
CA SER A 190 -3.76 -7.54 7.33
C SER A 190 -3.91 -7.67 8.85
N LEU A 191 -2.83 -7.57 9.61
CA LEU A 191 -2.87 -7.73 11.06
C LEU A 191 -3.00 -6.39 11.78
N THR A 192 -3.65 -6.42 12.95
CA THR A 192 -3.78 -5.24 13.83
C THR A 192 -2.50 -4.98 14.62
N SER A 193 -1.75 -6.03 14.95
CA SER A 193 -0.46 -5.91 15.65
C SER A 193 0.42 -7.11 15.36
N ARG A 194 1.71 -6.93 15.58
CA ARG A 194 2.72 -7.99 15.46
C ARG A 194 3.90 -7.72 16.37
N ARG A 195 4.49 -8.78 16.93
CA ARG A 195 5.73 -8.68 17.66
C ARG A 195 6.91 -8.69 16.66
N VAL A 196 7.83 -7.76 16.82
CA VAL A 196 9.05 -7.63 16.04
C VAL A 196 10.24 -7.49 16.97
N SER A 197 11.43 -7.82 16.49
CA SER A 197 12.66 -7.68 17.27
C SER A 197 13.85 -7.35 16.38
N TYR A 198 14.88 -6.77 16.98
CA TYR A 198 16.19 -6.58 16.36
C TYR A 198 17.28 -6.80 17.39
N ASP A 199 18.49 -7.03 16.88
CA ASP A 199 19.69 -7.15 17.70
C ASP A 199 20.49 -5.86 17.69
N ARG A 200 20.87 -5.38 18.87
CA ARG A 200 21.79 -4.26 19.06
C ARG A 200 22.93 -4.73 19.91
N GLN A 201 24.12 -4.84 19.33
CA GLN A 201 25.33 -5.24 20.02
C GLN A 201 25.19 -6.55 20.83
N GLY A 202 24.54 -7.55 20.23
CA GLY A 202 24.30 -8.84 20.86
C GLY A 202 23.08 -8.88 21.81
N GLN A 203 22.38 -7.78 21.99
CA GLN A 203 21.18 -7.70 22.83
C GLN A 203 19.91 -7.60 21.99
N GLN A 204 18.98 -8.50 22.22
CA GLN A 204 17.72 -8.50 21.51
C GLN A 204 16.75 -7.47 22.10
N GLN A 205 16.21 -6.62 21.25
CA GLN A 205 15.18 -5.66 21.54
C GLN A 205 13.88 -6.13 20.90
N ALA A 206 12.81 -6.23 21.68
CA ALA A 206 11.53 -6.73 21.17
C ALA A 206 10.42 -5.71 21.43
N PHE A 207 9.54 -5.57 20.46
CA PHE A 207 8.46 -4.58 20.47
C PHE A 207 7.19 -5.17 19.85
N THR A 208 6.05 -4.63 20.20
CA THR A 208 4.81 -4.86 19.48
C THR A 208 4.52 -3.63 18.64
N VAL A 209 4.46 -3.82 17.32
CA VAL A 209 4.02 -2.77 16.39
C VAL A 209 2.53 -2.90 16.17
N THR A 210 1.85 -1.75 16.12
CA THR A 210 0.41 -1.67 15.89
C THR A 210 0.16 -1.06 14.52
N ASN A 211 -0.79 -1.64 13.79
CA ASN A 211 -1.17 -1.12 12.49
C ASN A 211 -1.77 0.28 12.62
N THR A 212 -1.21 1.24 11.91
CA THR A 212 -1.72 2.62 11.87
C THR A 212 -3.10 2.73 11.22
N ASN A 213 -3.49 1.72 10.43
CA ASN A 213 -4.82 1.63 9.87
C ASN A 213 -5.78 1.08 10.94
N SER A 214 -6.47 1.99 11.64
CA SER A 214 -7.40 1.63 12.71
C SER A 214 -8.65 0.90 12.22
N LEU A 215 -8.91 0.86 10.92
CA LEU A 215 -10.06 0.15 10.33
C LEU A 215 -9.80 -1.33 10.13
N VAL A 216 -8.54 -1.77 10.15
CA VAL A 216 -8.22 -3.21 9.99
C VAL A 216 -8.85 -4.01 11.12
N GLY A 217 -9.53 -5.09 10.74
CA GLY A 217 -10.25 -5.97 11.67
C GLY A 217 -11.74 -5.64 11.81
N SER A 218 -12.24 -4.59 11.16
CA SER A 218 -13.66 -4.25 11.13
C SER A 218 -14.21 -4.33 9.71
N GLN A 219 -15.47 -4.73 9.55
CA GLN A 219 -16.21 -4.74 8.28
C GLN A 219 -15.48 -5.49 7.14
N GLY A 220 -14.73 -6.52 7.44
CA GLY A 220 -13.95 -7.27 6.45
C GLY A 220 -12.70 -6.54 5.95
N ILE A 221 -12.33 -5.40 6.55
CA ILE A 221 -11.15 -4.62 6.16
C ILE A 221 -9.89 -5.33 6.66
N ASP A 222 -8.98 -5.65 5.73
CA ASP A 222 -7.77 -6.42 5.98
C ASP A 222 -6.51 -5.82 5.29
N GLY A 223 -6.50 -4.53 5.03
CA GLY A 223 -5.37 -3.79 4.44
C GLY A 223 -5.75 -2.33 4.20
N ILE A 224 -4.83 -1.44 3.72
CA ILE A 224 -3.47 -1.74 3.21
C ILE A 224 -2.44 -0.82 3.85
N LYS A 225 -2.64 0.50 3.82
CA LYS A 225 -1.62 1.47 4.28
C LYS A 225 -2.21 2.84 4.56
N THR A 226 -1.64 3.52 5.53
CA THR A 226 -1.89 4.93 5.81
C THR A 226 -0.70 5.80 5.40
N GLY A 227 -0.95 7.09 5.23
CA GLY A 227 0.07 8.09 5.03
C GLY A 227 -0.45 9.47 5.40
N SER A 228 0.43 10.35 5.85
CA SER A 228 0.08 11.75 6.10
C SER A 228 1.33 12.63 6.05
N SER A 229 1.16 13.84 5.56
CA SER A 229 2.16 14.90 5.60
C SER A 229 1.45 16.25 5.43
N PRO A 230 2.13 17.37 5.72
CA PRO A 230 1.52 18.68 5.48
C PRO A 230 1.07 18.89 4.04
N SER A 231 1.83 18.42 3.05
CA SER A 231 1.47 18.57 1.64
C SER A 231 0.48 17.53 1.13
N ALA A 232 0.55 16.29 1.63
CA ALA A 232 -0.32 15.20 1.20
C ALA A 232 -1.69 15.22 1.88
N GLY A 233 -1.80 15.86 3.05
CA GLY A 233 -2.95 15.67 3.91
C GLY A 233 -3.01 14.26 4.47
N GLU A 234 -4.16 13.83 4.91
CA GLU A 234 -4.37 12.47 5.39
C GLU A 234 -4.73 11.55 4.22
N CYS A 235 -3.99 10.44 4.09
CA CYS A 235 -4.18 9.44 3.05
C CYS A 235 -4.40 8.07 3.67
N VAL A 236 -5.25 7.26 3.06
CA VAL A 236 -5.41 5.84 3.40
C VAL A 236 -5.86 5.04 2.18
N ILE A 237 -5.34 3.84 2.10
CA ILE A 237 -5.85 2.82 1.19
C ILE A 237 -6.34 1.67 2.04
N ILE A 238 -7.61 1.31 1.88
CA ILE A 238 -8.20 0.14 2.52
C ILE A 238 -8.68 -0.86 1.46
N THR A 239 -8.73 -2.11 1.86
CA THR A 239 -9.38 -3.16 1.10
C THR A 239 -10.23 -3.99 2.03
N ALA A 240 -11.39 -4.43 1.54
CA ALA A 240 -12.34 -5.20 2.33
C ALA A 240 -12.84 -6.40 1.53
N ASP A 241 -12.93 -7.51 2.22
CA ASP A 241 -13.38 -8.79 1.69
C ASP A 241 -14.78 -9.10 2.21
N ARG A 242 -15.56 -9.81 1.40
CA ARG A 242 -16.81 -10.44 1.80
C ARG A 242 -16.74 -11.93 1.50
N PRO A 243 -17.54 -12.77 2.21
CA PRO A 243 -17.59 -14.20 1.90
C PRO A 243 -17.89 -14.47 0.44
N ASN A 244 -17.20 -15.46 -0.14
CA ASN A 244 -17.40 -15.86 -1.51
C ASN A 244 -18.84 -16.31 -1.75
N THR A 245 -19.40 -15.97 -2.91
CA THR A 245 -20.62 -16.60 -3.40
C THR A 245 -20.25 -17.95 -3.98
N VAL A 246 -20.92 -19.00 -3.54
CA VAL A 246 -20.70 -20.38 -4.01
C VAL A 246 -21.97 -20.88 -4.65
N LYS A 247 -21.91 -21.32 -5.91
CA LYS A 247 -23.00 -21.99 -6.61
C LYS A 247 -22.60 -23.42 -6.91
N ASP A 248 -23.46 -24.38 -6.52
CA ASP A 248 -23.33 -25.78 -6.90
C ASP A 248 -23.83 -25.94 -8.35
N LEU A 249 -22.99 -26.51 -9.20
CA LEU A 249 -23.29 -26.75 -10.62
C LEU A 249 -23.90 -28.14 -10.88
N GLY A 250 -24.11 -28.94 -9.82
CA GLY A 250 -24.85 -30.21 -9.87
C GLY A 250 -24.02 -31.45 -10.26
N ASP A 251 -22.77 -31.32 -10.65
CA ASP A 251 -21.90 -32.42 -11.07
C ASP A 251 -20.61 -32.55 -10.23
N GLY A 252 -20.67 -32.11 -8.98
CA GLY A 252 -19.53 -32.03 -8.09
C GLY A 252 -18.67 -30.78 -8.30
N ARG A 253 -18.97 -29.98 -9.31
CA ARG A 253 -18.31 -28.69 -9.57
C ARG A 253 -19.02 -27.59 -8.80
N LYS A 254 -18.25 -26.60 -8.35
CA LYS A 254 -18.76 -25.38 -7.71
C LYS A 254 -18.23 -24.16 -8.44
N TYR A 255 -19.11 -23.19 -8.64
CA TYR A 255 -18.72 -21.84 -9.06
C TYR A 255 -18.48 -21.00 -7.82
N VAL A 256 -17.28 -20.40 -7.71
CA VAL A 256 -16.89 -19.55 -6.58
C VAL A 256 -16.63 -18.15 -7.10
N LYS A 257 -17.36 -17.16 -6.55
CA LYS A 257 -17.15 -15.74 -6.88
C LYS A 257 -16.66 -15.02 -5.64
N PRO A 258 -15.42 -14.51 -5.67
CA PRO A 258 -14.91 -13.67 -4.60
C PRO A 258 -15.44 -12.24 -4.70
N HIS A 259 -15.47 -11.54 -3.57
CA HIS A 259 -15.92 -10.15 -3.47
C HIS A 259 -14.92 -9.35 -2.65
N ARG A 260 -14.27 -8.39 -3.31
CA ARG A 260 -13.31 -7.49 -2.65
C ARG A 260 -13.37 -6.11 -3.26
N LEU A 261 -13.46 -5.10 -2.42
CA LEU A 261 -13.34 -3.70 -2.83
C LEU A 261 -12.01 -3.11 -2.37
N LEU A 262 -11.55 -2.15 -3.14
CA LEU A 262 -10.40 -1.31 -2.85
C LEU A 262 -10.86 0.13 -2.77
N VAL A 263 -10.45 0.85 -1.72
CA VAL A 263 -10.79 2.26 -1.52
C VAL A 263 -9.51 3.05 -1.30
N ILE A 264 -9.30 4.07 -2.11
CA ILE A 264 -8.16 4.98 -2.03
C ILE A 264 -8.67 6.37 -1.69
N VAL A 265 -8.12 6.98 -0.64
CA VAL A 265 -8.44 8.34 -0.19
C VAL A 265 -7.14 9.13 -0.07
N LEU A 266 -7.05 10.24 -0.79
CA LEU A 266 -5.89 11.14 -0.81
C LEU A 266 -6.32 12.56 -0.46
N GLY A 267 -5.50 13.26 0.33
CA GLY A 267 -5.72 14.68 0.63
C GLY A 267 -6.92 14.95 1.54
N SER A 268 -7.21 14.03 2.45
CA SER A 268 -8.33 14.13 3.37
C SER A 268 -7.95 14.89 4.66
N VAL A 269 -8.97 15.32 5.40
CA VAL A 269 -8.85 15.75 6.80
C VAL A 269 -9.48 14.75 7.77
N ASN A 270 -10.09 13.68 7.25
CA ASN A 270 -10.75 12.61 8.00
C ASN A 270 -10.68 11.30 7.20
N ARG A 271 -9.47 10.78 7.01
CA ARG A 271 -9.23 9.63 6.12
C ARG A 271 -10.04 8.39 6.49
N PHE A 272 -10.15 8.06 7.77
CA PHE A 272 -10.86 6.85 8.19
C PHE A 272 -12.37 6.98 8.03
N GLY A 273 -12.94 8.13 8.41
CA GLY A 273 -14.36 8.39 8.20
C GLY A 273 -14.75 8.39 6.72
N GLU A 274 -13.93 9.05 5.89
CA GLU A 274 -14.17 9.09 4.44
C GLU A 274 -14.01 7.69 3.81
N ALA A 275 -12.96 6.96 4.16
CA ALA A 275 -12.74 5.63 3.62
C ALA A 275 -13.87 4.66 4.01
N ALA A 276 -14.30 4.66 5.26
CA ALA A 276 -15.40 3.82 5.72
C ALA A 276 -16.73 4.16 5.02
N GLY A 277 -17.02 5.44 4.85
CA GLY A 277 -18.20 5.90 4.12
C GLY A 277 -18.19 5.49 2.65
N LEU A 278 -17.06 5.67 1.99
CA LEU A 278 -16.86 5.27 0.60
C LEU A 278 -16.95 3.75 0.42
N LEU A 279 -16.43 2.97 1.36
CA LEU A 279 -16.57 1.52 1.34
C LEU A 279 -18.03 1.10 1.43
N ASN A 280 -18.79 1.65 2.37
CA ASN A 280 -20.21 1.33 2.53
C ASN A 280 -21.02 1.66 1.28
N GLN A 281 -20.80 2.83 0.69
CA GLN A 281 -21.42 3.19 -0.58
C GLN A 281 -20.95 2.29 -1.73
N GLY A 282 -19.67 1.96 -1.75
CA GLY A 282 -19.10 1.05 -2.74
C GLY A 282 -19.80 -0.29 -2.73
N TRP A 283 -20.03 -0.86 -1.54
CA TRP A 283 -20.78 -2.11 -1.44
C TRP A 283 -22.25 -1.97 -1.91
N GLN A 284 -22.91 -0.86 -1.62
CA GLN A 284 -24.26 -0.60 -2.11
C GLN A 284 -24.31 -0.53 -3.64
N THR A 285 -23.39 0.22 -4.25
CA THR A 285 -23.27 0.32 -5.70
C THR A 285 -22.93 -1.03 -6.33
N TYR A 286 -22.02 -1.77 -5.71
CA TYR A 286 -21.64 -3.12 -6.13
C TYR A 286 -22.84 -4.08 -6.08
N ASP A 287 -23.56 -4.11 -4.98
CA ASP A 287 -24.73 -4.97 -4.82
C ASP A 287 -25.82 -4.64 -5.85
N GLY A 288 -26.05 -3.36 -6.12
CA GLY A 288 -26.98 -2.91 -7.15
C GLY A 288 -26.58 -3.40 -8.55
N TRP A 289 -25.28 -3.33 -8.86
CA TRP A 289 -24.76 -3.82 -10.14
C TRP A 289 -24.87 -5.34 -10.27
N ILE A 290 -24.54 -6.08 -9.22
CA ILE A 290 -24.69 -7.55 -9.18
C ILE A 290 -26.17 -7.94 -9.33
N ASN A 291 -27.07 -7.28 -8.60
CA ASN A 291 -28.50 -7.57 -8.64
C ASN A 291 -29.14 -7.25 -9.99
N ALA A 292 -28.56 -6.32 -10.74
CA ALA A 292 -28.96 -6.00 -12.10
C ALA A 292 -28.41 -6.99 -13.14
N GLY A 293 -27.70 -8.05 -12.71
CA GLY A 293 -27.14 -9.07 -13.58
C GLY A 293 -25.72 -8.76 -14.09
N SER A 294 -25.00 -7.89 -13.41
CA SER A 294 -23.64 -7.47 -13.78
C SER A 294 -23.56 -6.97 -15.22
N PRO A 295 -24.36 -5.99 -15.62
CA PRO A 295 -24.37 -5.50 -16.98
C PRO A 295 -23.01 -4.96 -17.40
N GLN A 296 -22.77 -4.90 -18.70
CA GLN A 296 -21.53 -4.37 -19.25
C GLN A 296 -21.30 -2.93 -18.77
N VAL A 297 -20.09 -2.68 -18.30
CA VAL A 297 -19.68 -1.38 -17.76
C VAL A 297 -19.04 -0.55 -18.89
N PRO A 298 -19.34 0.77 -18.99
CA PRO A 298 -18.65 1.65 -19.94
C PRO A 298 -17.13 1.63 -19.74
N VAL A 299 -16.36 1.74 -20.82
CA VAL A 299 -14.89 1.65 -20.82
C VAL A 299 -14.25 2.67 -19.88
N ASP A 300 -14.82 3.88 -19.77
CA ASP A 300 -14.33 4.93 -18.88
C ASP A 300 -14.54 4.62 -17.38
N LYS A 301 -15.32 3.59 -17.05
CA LYS A 301 -15.55 3.08 -15.70
C LYS A 301 -14.86 1.76 -15.42
N ILE A 302 -13.92 1.37 -16.25
CA ILE A 302 -13.06 0.20 -16.04
C ILE A 302 -11.62 0.69 -15.90
N LEU A 303 -10.98 0.31 -14.80
CA LEU A 303 -9.57 0.61 -14.61
C LEU A 303 -8.74 -0.22 -15.60
N LYS A 304 -7.96 0.47 -16.43
CA LYS A 304 -7.02 -0.20 -17.30
C LYS A 304 -5.82 -0.70 -16.49
N THR A 305 -5.52 -1.98 -16.59
CA THR A 305 -4.40 -2.64 -15.91
C THR A 305 -3.37 -3.12 -16.93
N TYR A 306 -2.15 -3.43 -16.43
CA TYR A 306 -0.99 -3.78 -17.28
C TYR A 306 -0.25 -5.00 -16.73
#